data_7e949d87ac178e3ea1402102bd9eafec
#
_entry.id   7e949d87ac178e3ea1402102bd9eafec
#
_cell.length_a   1.000
_cell.length_b   1.000
_cell.length_c   1.000
_cell.angle_alpha   90.00
_cell.angle_beta   90.00
_cell.angle_gamma   90.00
#
_symmetry.space_group_name_H-M   'P 1'
#
loop_
_entity.id
_entity.type
_entity.pdbx_description
1 polymer ?
#
loop_
_entity_poly.entity_id
_entity_poly.type
_entity_poly.pdbx_seq_one_letter_code
_entity_poly.pdbx_strand_id
1 'polypeptide(L)'
;MGGANDRFEHEASPMSGAKVVARAWTDPAYRERLLAGGTAAIAELGISGPEGAHLVVVENTPEVHNVIVCTLCSCYPWPVLGAPPNWYKDAAYRSRVVREPRVVLREMGCAVPDAVDIRVWDSSAEVRYLVVPERPAGTADLSEGQLAGLVTRDSMIGVARL
;
A
#
# COMPACT_ATOMS: atom_id res chain seq x y z
N MET A 1 3.85 30.26 -8.38
CA MET A 1 2.51 29.77 -8.17
C MET A 1 2.39 28.29 -7.86
N GLY A 2 3.41 27.50 -7.89
CA GLY A 2 3.40 26.08 -7.56
C GLY A 2 3.90 25.73 -6.16
N GLY A 3 4.27 26.69 -5.32
CA GLY A 3 5.09 26.42 -4.14
C GLY A 3 4.44 25.64 -2.99
N ALA A 4 3.14 25.72 -2.79
CA ALA A 4 2.47 25.01 -1.70
C ALA A 4 2.04 23.58 -2.10
N ASN A 5 1.56 23.39 -3.33
CA ASN A 5 1.21 22.09 -3.87
C ASN A 5 2.46 21.23 -4.12
N ASP A 6 3.52 21.83 -4.66
CA ASP A 6 4.78 21.13 -4.93
C ASP A 6 5.43 20.57 -3.65
N ARG A 7 5.25 21.24 -2.52
CA ARG A 7 5.79 20.74 -1.24
C ARG A 7 5.02 19.52 -0.74
N PHE A 8 3.68 19.54 -0.85
CA PHE A 8 2.86 18.39 -0.45
C PHE A 8 3.08 17.19 -1.38
N GLU A 9 3.21 17.42 -2.67
CA GLU A 9 3.52 16.38 -3.64
C GLU A 9 4.92 15.79 -3.44
N HIS A 10 5.87 16.59 -2.95
CA HIS A 10 7.24 16.14 -2.68
C HIS A 10 7.36 15.36 -1.36
N GLU A 11 6.56 15.71 -0.35
CA GLU A 11 6.56 15.05 0.95
C GLU A 11 5.73 13.76 0.96
N ALA A 12 4.69 13.67 0.14
CA ALA A 12 3.81 12.51 0.03
C ALA A 12 4.03 11.81 -1.32
N SER A 13 5.06 10.99 -1.43
CA SER A 13 5.36 10.22 -2.64
C SER A 13 5.26 8.73 -2.36
N PRO A 14 5.04 7.88 -3.40
CA PRO A 14 5.08 6.43 -3.26
C PRO A 14 6.41 5.93 -2.69
N MET A 15 7.49 6.71 -2.81
CA MET A 15 8.79 6.37 -2.25
C MET A 15 8.79 6.33 -0.72
N SER A 16 7.93 7.10 -0.05
CA SER A 16 7.78 7.02 1.41
C SER A 16 7.26 5.65 1.83
N GLY A 17 6.24 5.16 1.15
CA GLY A 17 5.73 3.80 1.36
C GLY A 17 6.75 2.73 1.00
N ALA A 18 7.49 2.92 -0.08
CA ALA A 18 8.55 1.99 -0.49
C ALA A 18 9.63 1.84 0.58
N LYS A 19 10.02 2.92 1.25
CA LYS A 19 10.96 2.87 2.38
C LYS A 19 10.39 2.08 3.56
N VAL A 20 9.12 2.27 3.86
CA VAL A 20 8.42 1.52 4.91
C VAL A 20 8.42 0.02 4.59
N VAL A 21 8.07 -0.35 3.38
CA VAL A 21 8.05 -1.74 2.93
C VAL A 21 9.45 -2.36 2.99
N ALA A 22 10.45 -1.67 2.47
CA ALA A 22 11.83 -2.17 2.48
C ALA A 22 12.34 -2.37 3.91
N ARG A 23 12.02 -1.47 4.83
CA ARG A 23 12.37 -1.62 6.23
C ARG A 23 11.67 -2.84 6.85
N ALA A 24 10.39 -3.06 6.55
CA ALA A 24 9.65 -4.22 7.02
C ALA A 24 10.26 -5.54 6.51
N TRP A 25 10.75 -5.55 5.28
CA TRP A 25 11.40 -6.75 4.71
C TRP A 25 12.75 -7.06 5.33
N THR A 26 13.48 -6.06 5.81
CA THR A 26 14.85 -6.22 6.31
C THR A 26 14.95 -6.24 7.84
N ASP A 27 13.92 -5.80 8.54
CA ASP A 27 13.90 -5.69 10.01
C ASP A 27 12.64 -6.33 10.57
N PRO A 28 12.71 -7.59 11.03
CA PRO A 28 11.55 -8.30 11.58
C PRO A 28 10.88 -7.59 12.76
N ALA A 29 11.66 -6.94 13.63
CA ALA A 29 11.11 -6.22 14.77
C ALA A 29 10.32 -4.98 14.32
N TYR A 30 10.82 -4.26 13.34
CA TYR A 30 10.08 -3.15 12.75
C TYR A 30 8.79 -3.64 12.07
N ARG A 31 8.86 -4.74 11.31
CA ARG A 31 7.69 -5.33 10.68
C ARG A 31 6.58 -5.64 11.68
N GLU A 32 6.92 -6.23 12.83
CA GLU A 32 5.95 -6.51 13.89
C GLU A 32 5.29 -5.23 14.42
N ARG A 33 6.08 -4.18 14.65
CA ARG A 33 5.55 -2.87 15.09
C ARG A 33 4.65 -2.25 14.02
N LEU A 34 5.04 -2.35 12.76
CA LEU A 34 4.28 -1.82 11.63
C LEU A 34 2.91 -2.49 11.51
N LEU A 35 2.85 -3.80 11.63
CA LEU A 35 1.60 -4.55 11.55
C LEU A 35 0.70 -4.33 12.78
N ALA A 36 1.29 -4.01 13.93
CA ALA A 36 0.56 -3.72 15.16
C ALA A 36 0.05 -2.28 15.24
N GLY A 37 0.78 -1.31 14.66
CA GLY A 37 0.41 0.10 14.73
C GLY A 37 1.10 0.89 13.62
N GLY A 38 0.46 0.97 12.46
CA GLY A 38 1.03 1.58 11.26
C GLY A 38 1.40 3.05 11.44
N THR A 39 0.52 3.84 12.04
CA THR A 39 0.74 5.29 12.24
C THR A 39 2.00 5.55 13.07
N ALA A 40 2.17 4.84 14.18
CA ALA A 40 3.35 4.97 15.04
C ALA A 40 4.61 4.47 14.33
N ALA A 41 4.52 3.38 13.59
CA ALA A 41 5.67 2.78 12.92
C ALA A 41 6.20 3.64 11.75
N ILE A 42 5.33 4.26 10.96
CA ILE A 42 5.79 5.18 9.92
C ILE A 42 6.42 6.44 10.51
N ALA A 43 5.96 6.88 11.69
CA ALA A 43 6.56 8.00 12.39
C ALA A 43 8.02 7.74 12.77
N GLU A 44 8.42 6.49 13.04
CA GLU A 44 9.82 6.10 13.27
C GLU A 44 10.72 6.43 12.08
N LEU A 45 10.17 6.48 10.87
CA LEU A 45 10.89 6.85 9.64
C LEU A 45 10.71 8.32 9.26
N GLY A 46 10.15 9.13 10.16
CA GLY A 46 9.92 10.55 9.91
C GLY A 46 8.70 10.86 9.05
N ILE A 47 7.80 9.91 8.89
CA ILE A 47 6.58 10.09 8.09
C ILE A 47 5.41 10.38 9.01
N SER A 48 4.78 11.55 8.83
CA SER A 48 3.57 11.91 9.56
C SER A 48 2.38 11.09 9.07
N GLY A 49 1.56 10.60 10.00
CA GLY A 49 0.37 9.85 9.68
C GLY A 49 -0.73 10.69 9.02
N PRO A 50 -1.78 10.04 8.49
CA PRO A 50 -2.93 10.75 7.95
C PRO A 50 -3.61 11.56 9.06
N GLU A 51 -3.92 12.81 8.78
CA GLU A 51 -4.56 13.71 9.74
C GLU A 51 -5.96 13.21 10.09
N GLY A 52 -6.22 13.01 11.37
CA GLY A 52 -7.51 12.52 11.87
C GLY A 52 -7.84 11.07 11.53
N ALA A 53 -6.86 10.29 11.05
CA ALA A 53 -7.06 8.90 10.67
C ALA A 53 -5.92 8.02 11.18
N HIS A 54 -6.17 6.71 11.16
CA HIS A 54 -5.16 5.69 11.49
C HIS A 54 -4.73 4.96 10.21
N LEU A 55 -3.44 4.68 10.11
CA LEU A 55 -2.90 3.79 9.09
C LEU A 55 -2.86 2.36 9.63
N VAL A 56 -3.53 1.46 8.94
CA VAL A 56 -3.48 0.03 9.19
C VAL A 56 -2.69 -0.63 8.07
N VAL A 57 -1.68 -1.39 8.42
CA VAL A 57 -0.81 -2.08 7.47
C VAL A 57 -1.20 -3.54 7.41
N VAL A 58 -1.44 -4.03 6.20
CA VAL A 58 -1.78 -5.43 5.92
C VAL A 58 -0.70 -6.05 5.04
N GLU A 59 -0.37 -7.30 5.29
CA GLU A 59 0.76 -7.95 4.65
C GLU A 59 0.31 -9.09 3.74
N ASN A 60 0.85 -9.12 2.53
CA ASN A 60 0.70 -10.26 1.64
C ASN A 60 1.60 -11.41 2.11
N THR A 61 1.06 -12.62 2.04
CA THR A 61 1.75 -13.87 2.36
C THR A 61 1.55 -14.85 1.20
N PRO A 62 2.21 -16.02 1.21
CA PRO A 62 1.94 -17.04 0.20
C PRO A 62 0.48 -17.51 0.15
N GLU A 63 -0.27 -17.32 1.22
CA GLU A 63 -1.68 -17.75 1.33
C GLU A 63 -2.69 -16.61 1.15
N VAL A 64 -2.26 -15.35 1.30
CA VAL A 64 -3.16 -14.19 1.34
C VAL A 64 -2.65 -13.06 0.48
N HIS A 65 -3.52 -12.52 -0.37
CA HIS A 65 -3.29 -11.30 -1.14
C HIS A 65 -4.29 -10.22 -0.71
N ASN A 66 -3.78 -9.04 -0.37
CA ASN A 66 -4.60 -7.92 0.07
C ASN A 66 -4.74 -6.87 -1.03
N VAL A 67 -5.90 -6.25 -1.11
CA VAL A 67 -6.16 -5.12 -1.99
C VAL A 67 -6.99 -4.07 -1.25
N ILE A 68 -6.68 -2.80 -1.49
CA ILE A 68 -7.37 -1.68 -0.84
C ILE A 68 -8.31 -0.96 -1.80
N VAL A 69 -9.38 -0.42 -1.25
CA VAL A 69 -10.40 0.34 -1.96
C VAL A 69 -11.03 1.36 -1.01
N CYS A 70 -11.72 2.35 -1.53
CA CYS A 70 -12.69 3.13 -0.78
C CYS A 70 -14.00 3.14 -1.55
N THR A 71 -15.02 2.46 -1.02
CA THR A 71 -16.32 2.32 -1.70
C THR A 71 -17.18 3.57 -1.58
N LEU A 72 -16.97 4.39 -0.55
CA LEU A 72 -17.79 5.57 -0.27
C LEU A 72 -17.25 6.86 -0.89
N CYS A 73 -15.92 6.98 -0.97
CA CYS A 73 -15.28 8.21 -1.41
C CYS A 73 -13.94 7.90 -2.09
N SER A 74 -12.88 8.59 -1.69
CA SER A 74 -11.53 8.42 -2.25
C SER A 74 -10.47 8.35 -1.15
N CYS A 75 -10.81 7.79 0.01
CA CYS A 75 -9.88 7.66 1.13
C CYS A 75 -8.68 6.78 0.75
N TYR A 76 -7.48 7.30 0.98
CA TYR A 76 -6.23 6.77 0.45
C TYR A 76 -5.10 7.09 1.42
N PRO A 77 -4.09 6.24 1.54
CA PRO A 77 -2.99 6.48 2.49
C PRO A 77 -1.98 7.51 1.94
N TRP A 78 -2.39 8.75 1.84
CA TRP A 78 -1.63 9.87 1.31
C TRP A 78 -0.18 9.98 1.84
N PRO A 79 0.06 9.86 3.17
CA PRO A 79 1.41 10.07 3.70
C PRO A 79 2.45 9.11 3.14
N VAL A 80 2.03 7.93 2.70
CA VAL A 80 2.93 6.89 2.21
C VAL A 80 2.85 6.67 0.71
N LEU A 81 1.73 6.99 0.06
CA LEU A 81 1.52 6.72 -1.37
C LEU A 81 1.38 7.98 -2.24
N GLY A 82 1.31 9.17 -1.63
CA GLY A 82 1.06 10.42 -2.37
C GLY A 82 -0.34 10.46 -2.95
N ALA A 83 -0.50 11.07 -4.13
CA ALA A 83 -1.79 11.19 -4.79
C ALA A 83 -2.28 9.84 -5.31
N PRO A 84 -3.59 9.54 -5.17
CA PRO A 84 -4.14 8.30 -5.72
C PRO A 84 -4.15 8.32 -7.25
N PRO A 85 -4.03 7.13 -7.89
CA PRO A 85 -4.23 7.03 -9.32
C PRO A 85 -5.69 7.33 -9.69
N ASN A 86 -5.94 7.81 -10.91
CA ASN A 86 -7.28 8.18 -11.35
C ASN A 86 -8.28 7.03 -11.26
N TRP A 87 -7.86 5.81 -11.61
CA TRP A 87 -8.74 4.64 -11.59
C TRP A 87 -9.20 4.24 -10.18
N TYR A 88 -8.46 4.64 -9.14
CA TYR A 88 -8.82 4.34 -7.75
C TYR A 88 -10.16 4.97 -7.37
N LYS A 89 -10.49 6.10 -7.96
CA LYS A 89 -11.74 6.83 -7.73
C LYS A 89 -12.89 6.39 -8.65
N ASP A 90 -12.59 5.61 -9.68
CA ASP A 90 -13.61 5.18 -10.64
C ASP A 90 -14.66 4.29 -9.99
N ALA A 91 -15.93 4.56 -10.31
CA ALA A 91 -17.06 3.81 -9.78
C ALA A 91 -16.96 2.32 -10.14
N ALA A 92 -16.44 2.00 -11.31
CA ALA A 92 -16.26 0.61 -11.76
C ALA A 92 -15.30 -0.15 -10.84
N TYR A 93 -14.11 0.42 -10.54
CA TYR A 93 -13.17 -0.21 -9.61
C TYR A 93 -13.79 -0.34 -8.22
N ARG A 94 -14.35 0.73 -7.69
CA ARG A 94 -14.89 0.79 -6.33
C ARG A 94 -16.01 -0.22 -6.08
N SER A 95 -16.85 -0.46 -7.05
CA SER A 95 -17.97 -1.40 -6.92
C SER A 95 -17.55 -2.85 -7.24
N ARG A 96 -16.73 -3.04 -8.26
CA ARG A 96 -16.37 -4.38 -8.75
C ARG A 96 -15.33 -5.09 -7.89
N VAL A 97 -14.34 -4.36 -7.38
CA VAL A 97 -13.25 -4.99 -6.60
C VAL A 97 -13.77 -5.65 -5.32
N VAL A 98 -14.85 -5.14 -4.73
CA VAL A 98 -15.47 -5.75 -3.55
C VAL A 98 -16.22 -7.02 -3.90
N ARG A 99 -16.90 -7.06 -5.04
CA ARG A 99 -17.74 -8.20 -5.46
C ARG A 99 -16.97 -9.31 -6.17
N GLU A 100 -16.00 -8.93 -6.98
CA GLU A 100 -15.24 -9.86 -7.82
C GLU A 100 -13.76 -9.47 -7.89
N PRO A 101 -13.06 -9.46 -6.73
CA PRO A 101 -11.69 -8.95 -6.66
C PRO A 101 -10.73 -9.71 -7.56
N ARG A 102 -10.85 -11.02 -7.65
CA ARG A 102 -9.96 -11.86 -8.47
C ARG A 102 -10.05 -11.52 -9.96
N VAL A 103 -11.26 -11.26 -10.44
CA VAL A 103 -11.51 -10.87 -11.84
C VAL A 103 -10.93 -9.49 -12.12
N VAL A 104 -11.20 -8.53 -11.23
CA VAL A 104 -10.70 -7.15 -11.38
C VAL A 104 -9.17 -7.13 -11.36
N LEU A 105 -8.54 -7.84 -10.44
CA LEU A 105 -7.08 -7.92 -10.38
C LEU A 105 -6.49 -8.52 -11.64
N ARG A 106 -7.11 -9.57 -12.18
CA ARG A 106 -6.67 -10.18 -13.44
C ARG A 106 -6.77 -9.20 -14.61
N GLU A 107 -7.85 -8.45 -14.69
CA GLU A 107 -8.03 -7.40 -15.72
C GLU A 107 -6.98 -6.31 -15.61
N MET A 108 -6.49 -6.03 -14.39
CA MET A 108 -5.42 -5.05 -14.12
C MET A 108 -4.02 -5.64 -14.32
N GLY A 109 -3.91 -6.89 -14.74
CA GLY A 109 -2.62 -7.55 -14.95
C GLY A 109 -2.04 -8.24 -13.71
N CYS A 110 -2.82 -8.35 -12.62
CA CYS A 110 -2.42 -9.02 -11.39
C CYS A 110 -3.13 -10.37 -11.27
N ALA A 111 -2.51 -11.42 -11.79
CA ALA A 111 -3.04 -12.78 -11.67
C ALA A 111 -2.70 -13.36 -10.30
N VAL A 112 -3.71 -13.52 -9.45
CA VAL A 112 -3.56 -14.14 -8.14
C VAL A 112 -4.00 -15.61 -8.25
N PRO A 113 -3.16 -16.58 -7.84
CA PRO A 113 -3.51 -18.00 -7.92
C PRO A 113 -4.80 -18.33 -7.15
N ASP A 114 -5.55 -19.30 -7.65
CA ASP A 114 -6.84 -19.68 -7.05
C ASP A 114 -6.71 -20.16 -5.58
N ALA A 115 -5.56 -20.74 -5.22
CA ALA A 115 -5.30 -21.20 -3.86
C ALA A 115 -5.00 -20.05 -2.86
N VAL A 116 -4.79 -18.82 -3.36
CA VAL A 116 -4.49 -17.65 -2.54
C VAL A 116 -5.80 -16.93 -2.23
N ASP A 117 -6.06 -16.67 -0.95
CA ASP A 117 -7.19 -15.87 -0.52
C ASP A 117 -6.97 -14.41 -0.88
N ILE A 118 -8.01 -13.75 -1.34
CA ILE A 118 -7.98 -12.30 -1.58
C ILE A 118 -8.81 -11.62 -0.49
N ARG A 119 -8.19 -10.66 0.19
CA ARG A 119 -8.84 -9.82 1.19
C ARG A 119 -8.94 -8.40 0.66
N VAL A 120 -10.16 -7.87 0.66
CA VAL A 120 -10.44 -6.49 0.23
C VAL A 120 -10.63 -5.63 1.48
N TRP A 121 -9.87 -4.54 1.56
CA TRP A 121 -9.92 -3.62 2.69
C TRP A 121 -10.53 -2.30 2.24
N ASP A 122 -11.66 -1.97 2.81
CA ASP A 122 -12.42 -0.76 2.48
C ASP A 122 -12.02 0.38 3.40
N SER A 123 -11.29 1.36 2.85
CA SER A 123 -10.85 2.53 3.59
C SER A 123 -12.02 3.44 3.98
N SER A 124 -11.84 4.17 5.06
CA SER A 124 -12.79 5.17 5.52
C SER A 124 -12.06 6.47 5.86
N ALA A 125 -12.80 7.49 6.25
CA ALA A 125 -12.20 8.74 6.72
C ALA A 125 -11.27 8.51 7.93
N GLU A 126 -11.59 7.52 8.75
CA GLU A 126 -10.88 7.24 10.00
C GLU A 126 -9.77 6.20 9.85
N VAL A 127 -9.87 5.30 8.87
CA VAL A 127 -8.92 4.20 8.66
C VAL A 127 -8.45 4.15 7.22
N ARG A 128 -7.13 4.20 7.05
CA ARG A 128 -6.46 4.06 5.76
C ARG A 128 -5.59 2.81 5.79
N TYR A 129 -5.45 2.15 4.66
CA TYR A 129 -4.69 0.89 4.56
C TYR A 129 -3.47 1.03 3.68
N LEU A 130 -2.42 0.30 4.01
CA LEU A 130 -1.22 0.11 3.19
C LEU A 130 -0.97 -1.38 3.06
N VAL A 131 -0.74 -1.86 1.85
CA VAL A 131 -0.34 -3.25 1.61
C VAL A 131 1.19 -3.35 1.61
N VAL A 132 1.71 -4.28 2.41
CA VAL A 132 3.10 -4.71 2.30
C VAL A 132 3.12 -5.91 1.36
N PRO A 133 3.65 -5.76 0.14
CA PRO A 133 3.77 -6.89 -0.79
C PRO A 133 4.80 -7.89 -0.30
N GLU A 134 4.76 -9.11 -0.82
CA GLU A 134 5.79 -10.09 -0.54
C GLU A 134 7.14 -9.63 -1.09
N ARG A 135 8.20 -9.89 -0.34
CA ARG A 135 9.56 -9.65 -0.82
C ARG A 135 9.85 -10.54 -2.03
N PRO A 136 10.29 -9.96 -3.16
CA PRO A 136 10.59 -10.77 -4.34
C PRO A 136 11.68 -11.81 -4.08
N ALA A 137 11.55 -12.99 -4.70
CA ALA A 137 12.56 -14.03 -4.64
C ALA A 137 13.88 -13.53 -5.24
N GLY A 138 15.00 -14.04 -4.73
CA GLY A 138 16.32 -13.69 -5.24
C GLY A 138 16.85 -12.32 -4.81
N THR A 139 16.25 -11.70 -3.80
CA THR A 139 16.63 -10.35 -3.33
C THR A 139 17.37 -10.35 -1.98
N ALA A 140 17.76 -11.51 -1.47
CA ALA A 140 18.37 -11.63 -0.14
C ALA A 140 19.64 -10.76 0.03
N ASP A 141 20.38 -10.54 -1.04
CA ASP A 141 21.64 -9.78 -1.02
C ASP A 141 21.48 -8.29 -1.28
N LEU A 142 20.23 -7.83 -1.53
CA LEU A 142 19.98 -6.43 -1.81
C LEU A 142 19.94 -5.60 -0.52
N SER A 143 20.47 -4.37 -0.60
CA SER A 143 20.35 -3.38 0.47
C SER A 143 18.90 -2.90 0.61
N GLU A 144 18.59 -2.29 1.75
CA GLU A 144 17.28 -1.69 1.99
C GLU A 144 16.94 -0.65 0.90
N GLY A 145 17.89 0.19 0.50
CA GLY A 145 17.67 1.17 -0.56
C GLY A 145 17.40 0.53 -1.93
N GLN A 146 18.11 -0.56 -2.25
CA GLN A 146 17.86 -1.30 -3.48
C GLN A 146 16.48 -1.97 -3.47
N LEU A 147 16.09 -2.53 -2.34
CA LEU A 147 14.76 -3.12 -2.14
C LEU A 147 13.64 -2.08 -2.31
N ALA A 148 13.82 -0.89 -1.74
CA ALA A 148 12.87 0.20 -1.90
C ALA A 148 12.64 0.56 -3.37
N GLY A 149 13.67 0.47 -4.20
CA GLY A 149 13.59 0.72 -5.64
C GLY A 149 12.74 -0.31 -6.41
N LEU A 150 12.48 -1.47 -5.83
CA LEU A 150 11.63 -2.50 -6.44
C LEU A 150 10.14 -2.31 -6.11
N VAL A 151 9.81 -1.58 -5.06
CA VAL A 151 8.44 -1.42 -4.58
C VAL A 151 7.72 -0.40 -5.44
N THR A 152 6.55 -0.75 -5.94
CA THR A 152 5.71 0.12 -6.76
C THR A 152 4.46 0.57 -5.98
N ARG A 153 3.91 1.70 -6.38
CA ARG A 153 2.63 2.18 -5.83
C ARG A 153 1.54 1.12 -5.96
N ASP A 154 1.42 0.51 -7.12
CA ASP A 154 0.38 -0.47 -7.40
C ASP A 154 0.53 -1.73 -6.54
N SER A 155 1.76 -2.12 -6.21
CA SER A 155 1.99 -3.23 -5.27
C SER A 155 1.53 -2.90 -3.85
N MET A 156 1.62 -1.63 -3.45
CA MET A 156 1.18 -1.16 -2.14
C MET A 156 -0.33 -0.89 -2.06
N ILE A 157 -1.01 -0.80 -3.19
CA ILE A 157 -2.47 -0.81 -3.28
C ILE A 157 -3.00 -2.25 -3.31
N GLY A 158 -2.20 -3.15 -3.82
CA GLY A 158 -2.55 -4.56 -3.95
C GLY A 158 -3.01 -4.96 -5.36
N VAL A 159 -2.84 -4.10 -6.37
CA VAL A 159 -3.23 -4.38 -7.75
C VAL A 159 -2.09 -4.86 -8.64
N ALA A 160 -0.92 -5.05 -8.06
CA ALA A 160 0.25 -5.63 -8.71
C ALA A 160 1.02 -6.54 -7.74
N ARG A 161 1.73 -7.51 -8.29
CA ARG A 161 2.69 -8.35 -7.55
C ARG A 161 4.09 -8.03 -8.06
N LEU A 162 5.07 -8.12 -7.17
CA LEU A 162 6.47 -7.85 -7.49
C LEU A 162 7.20 -9.10 -7.98
#